data_cc18c308bab2d93fb0bd8940b1c4094f
#
_entry.id   cc18c308bab2d93fb0bd8940b1c4094f
#
_cell.length_a   1.000
_cell.length_b   1.000
_cell.length_c   1.000
_cell.angle_alpha   90.00
_cell.angle_beta   90.00
_cell.angle_gamma   90.00
#
_symmetry.space_group_name_H-M   'P 1'
#
loop_
_entity.id
_entity.type
_entity.pdbx_description
1 polymer ?
#
loop_
_entity_poly.entity_id
_entity_poly.type
_entity_poly.pdbx_seq_one_letter_code
_entity_poly.pdbx_strand_id
1 'polypeptide(L)'
;FNGPQPNYYDVNPGRLVPLKLGKKSYSVVDGAGCNVPEISMNIHCTGTHTECVGHLLEQNNSVTECIEDLFFPAVLITVQPILFSACPDNYHVAVQEGEQVINRESLEKAFQQFQDYRPLSIIIRTLPNPAEKQFYHYTEQVPVFFTNDSIAFLSNQGNQHLVVDIPSLDRMEDDGILGNHRIFWGNGKDLKGDLDSNSHRTVT
;
A
#
# COMPACT_ATOMS: atom_id res chain seq x y z
N PHE A 1 17.40 5.44 -4.87
CA PHE A 1 17.24 6.45 -5.93
C PHE A 1 18.34 6.30 -6.98
N ASN A 2 18.09 6.77 -8.23
CA ASN A 2 19.01 6.68 -9.38
C ASN A 2 19.32 5.24 -9.85
N GLY A 3 18.57 4.24 -9.43
CA GLY A 3 18.61 2.86 -9.88
C GLY A 3 17.22 2.35 -10.26
N PRO A 4 17.05 1.04 -10.56
CA PRO A 4 15.76 0.45 -10.77
C PRO A 4 14.84 0.70 -9.57
N GLN A 5 13.58 1.02 -9.83
CA GLN A 5 12.57 1.38 -8.83
C GLN A 5 11.23 0.79 -9.26
N PRO A 6 10.33 0.46 -8.32
CA PRO A 6 8.97 0.15 -8.69
C PRO A 6 8.28 1.40 -9.25
N ASN A 7 7.34 1.22 -10.15
CA ASN A 7 6.58 2.32 -10.72
C ASN A 7 5.11 1.95 -10.87
N TYR A 8 4.26 2.80 -10.34
CA TYR A 8 2.81 2.72 -10.43
C TYR A 8 2.31 3.96 -11.18
N TYR A 9 1.44 3.79 -12.17
CA TYR A 9 0.93 4.85 -13.06
C TYR A 9 1.96 5.53 -13.98
N ASP A 10 3.11 4.91 -14.22
CA ASP A 10 4.16 5.43 -15.13
C ASP A 10 4.59 6.88 -14.83
N VAL A 11 4.71 7.20 -13.56
CA VAL A 11 5.17 8.52 -13.09
C VAL A 11 6.69 8.66 -13.24
N ASN A 12 7.19 9.90 -13.14
CA ASN A 12 8.64 10.13 -13.11
C ASN A 12 9.29 9.39 -11.95
N PRO A 13 10.41 8.69 -12.18
CA PRO A 13 11.12 7.96 -11.12
C PRO A 13 11.64 8.91 -10.04
N GLY A 14 11.74 8.39 -8.83
CA GLY A 14 12.38 9.10 -7.73
C GLY A 14 13.84 9.41 -8.02
N ARG A 15 14.28 10.62 -7.69
CA ARG A 15 15.65 11.13 -7.97
C ARG A 15 16.30 11.67 -6.71
N LEU A 16 17.59 11.42 -6.61
CA LEU A 16 18.46 12.02 -5.61
C LEU A 16 19.57 12.77 -6.38
N VAL A 17 19.60 14.09 -6.26
CA VAL A 17 20.57 14.93 -6.94
C VAL A 17 21.21 15.91 -5.96
N PRO A 18 22.47 16.37 -6.20
CA PRO A 18 23.07 17.42 -5.37
C PRO A 18 22.27 18.72 -5.45
N LEU A 19 22.04 19.36 -4.30
CA LEU A 19 21.49 20.72 -4.25
C LEU A 19 22.36 21.67 -5.06
N LYS A 20 21.73 22.52 -5.89
CA LYS A 20 22.40 23.57 -6.66
C LYS A 20 21.85 24.95 -6.28
N LEU A 21 22.75 25.85 -5.86
CA LEU A 21 22.43 27.25 -5.61
C LEU A 21 23.24 28.12 -6.60
N GLY A 22 22.57 28.62 -7.62
CA GLY A 22 23.21 29.30 -8.73
C GLY A 22 24.20 28.38 -9.47
N LYS A 23 25.46 28.74 -9.50
CA LYS A 23 26.52 27.93 -10.12
C LYS A 23 27.19 26.92 -9.17
N LYS A 24 26.87 26.97 -7.88
CA LYS A 24 27.45 26.09 -6.86
C LYS A 24 26.70 24.81 -6.70
N SER A 25 27.36 23.66 -6.85
CA SER A 25 26.86 22.34 -6.53
C SER A 25 27.33 21.95 -5.12
N TYR A 26 26.41 21.37 -4.32
CA TYR A 26 26.74 20.85 -2.99
C TYR A 26 26.99 19.34 -3.05
N SER A 27 28.08 19.02 -3.74
CA SER A 27 28.57 17.64 -3.89
C SER A 27 30.08 17.64 -3.63
N VAL A 28 30.57 16.72 -2.80
CA VAL A 28 31.99 16.54 -2.52
C VAL A 28 32.76 16.20 -3.81
N VAL A 29 32.13 15.41 -4.70
CA VAL A 29 32.70 15.06 -6.01
C VAL A 29 32.93 16.33 -6.89
N ASP A 30 32.05 17.33 -6.72
CA ASP A 30 32.14 18.62 -7.43
C ASP A 30 32.99 19.68 -6.65
N GLY A 31 33.70 19.25 -5.59
CA GLY A 31 34.59 20.09 -4.81
C GLY A 31 33.90 20.85 -3.66
N ALA A 32 32.68 20.53 -3.28
CA ALA A 32 32.05 21.09 -2.09
C ALA A 32 32.60 20.45 -0.81
N GLY A 33 32.47 21.17 0.32
CA GLY A 33 32.87 20.65 1.63
C GLY A 33 31.93 19.56 2.21
N CYS A 34 30.73 19.39 1.65
CA CYS A 34 29.75 18.40 2.07
C CYS A 34 28.79 18.07 0.95
N ASN A 35 28.10 16.93 1.10
CA ASN A 35 27.00 16.54 0.23
C ASN A 35 25.67 17.03 0.83
N VAL A 36 24.89 17.77 0.05
CA VAL A 36 23.52 18.18 0.40
C VAL A 36 22.60 17.72 -0.73
N PRO A 37 21.95 16.56 -0.61
CA PRO A 37 21.08 16.06 -1.67
C PRO A 37 19.67 16.66 -1.60
N GLU A 38 19.05 16.78 -2.76
CA GLU A 38 17.61 16.99 -2.95
C GLU A 38 16.96 15.69 -3.41
N ILE A 39 15.78 15.38 -2.85
CA ILE A 39 14.97 14.24 -3.23
C ILE A 39 13.71 14.74 -3.94
N SER A 40 13.41 14.14 -5.08
CA SER A 40 12.14 14.32 -5.79
C SER A 40 11.56 12.96 -6.10
N MET A 41 10.32 12.71 -5.65
CA MET A 41 9.62 11.45 -5.90
C MET A 41 8.10 11.63 -5.78
N ASN A 42 7.35 10.74 -6.42
CA ASN A 42 5.94 10.53 -6.10
C ASN A 42 5.88 9.46 -5.00
N ILE A 43 5.39 9.82 -3.82
CA ILE A 43 5.40 8.96 -2.63
C ILE A 43 4.57 7.69 -2.87
N HIS A 44 3.35 7.83 -3.43
CA HIS A 44 2.43 6.72 -3.65
C HIS A 44 2.79 5.80 -4.83
N CYS A 45 3.70 6.22 -5.72
CA CYS A 45 3.94 5.51 -6.97
C CYS A 45 5.35 4.94 -7.15
N THR A 46 6.35 5.41 -6.37
CA THR A 46 7.76 5.09 -6.65
C THR A 46 8.51 4.45 -5.48
N GLY A 47 7.85 3.98 -4.45
CA GLY A 47 8.51 3.30 -3.34
C GLY A 47 7.56 2.90 -2.22
N THR A 48 8.06 2.08 -1.31
CA THR A 48 7.33 1.72 -0.10
C THR A 48 7.07 2.98 0.73
N HIS A 49 5.83 3.17 1.11
CA HIS A 49 5.37 4.32 1.90
C HIS A 49 4.28 3.88 2.87
N THR A 50 4.03 4.70 3.85
CA THR A 50 2.92 4.52 4.80
C THR A 50 1.92 5.65 4.61
N GLU A 51 0.65 5.32 4.57
CA GLU A 51 -0.44 6.26 4.42
C GLU A 51 -1.52 6.04 5.49
N CYS A 52 -2.35 7.04 5.70
CA CYS A 52 -3.48 7.03 6.63
C CYS A 52 -4.73 7.60 5.94
N VAL A 53 -5.82 7.71 6.68
CA VAL A 53 -7.10 8.23 6.18
C VAL A 53 -6.99 9.61 5.51
N GLY A 54 -5.96 10.40 5.86
CA GLY A 54 -5.66 11.69 5.20
C GLY A 54 -5.42 11.59 3.71
N HIS A 55 -5.10 10.38 3.19
CA HIS A 55 -5.01 10.12 1.75
C HIS A 55 -6.36 10.36 1.01
N LEU A 56 -7.50 10.22 1.71
CA LEU A 56 -8.85 10.38 1.15
C LEU A 56 -9.60 11.60 1.68
N LEU A 57 -9.05 12.35 2.62
CA LEU A 57 -9.71 13.49 3.24
C LEU A 57 -9.13 14.81 2.73
N GLU A 58 -9.94 15.85 2.71
CA GLU A 58 -9.47 17.23 2.47
C GLU A 58 -8.59 17.76 3.63
N GLN A 59 -8.75 17.19 4.82
CA GLN A 59 -7.97 17.54 6.00
C GLN A 59 -6.61 16.84 5.98
N ASN A 60 -5.57 17.55 6.38
CA ASN A 60 -4.22 17.00 6.49
C ASN A 60 -4.07 16.17 7.77
N ASN A 61 -4.53 14.93 7.74
CA ASN A 61 -4.18 13.96 8.77
C ASN A 61 -2.75 13.45 8.52
N SER A 62 -1.93 13.47 9.54
CA SER A 62 -0.54 13.02 9.44
C SER A 62 -0.40 11.55 9.85
N VAL A 63 0.40 10.79 9.11
CA VAL A 63 0.79 9.43 9.50
C VAL A 63 1.43 9.39 10.90
N THR A 64 2.16 10.45 11.29
CA THR A 64 2.79 10.55 12.59
C THR A 64 1.79 10.69 13.76
N GLU A 65 0.55 11.07 13.47
CA GLU A 65 -0.54 11.09 14.46
C GLU A 65 -1.21 9.72 14.60
N CYS A 66 -1.08 8.86 13.58
CA CYS A 66 -1.65 7.51 13.58
C CYS A 66 -0.71 6.47 14.20
N ILE A 67 0.61 6.71 14.17
CA ILE A 67 1.63 5.79 14.67
C ILE A 67 2.10 6.29 16.05
N GLU A 68 1.57 5.69 17.11
CA GLU A 68 1.92 6.06 18.50
C GLU A 68 3.23 5.40 18.94
N ASP A 69 3.46 4.15 18.51
CA ASP A 69 4.63 3.37 18.87
C ASP A 69 5.55 3.13 17.68
N LEU A 70 6.87 3.22 17.88
CA LEU A 70 7.87 2.89 16.85
C LEU A 70 8.05 1.38 16.64
N PHE A 71 7.66 0.57 17.62
CA PHE A 71 7.77 -0.90 17.59
C PHE A 71 6.49 -1.52 18.10
N PHE A 72 5.87 -2.33 17.28
CA PHE A 72 4.64 -3.05 17.64
C PHE A 72 4.67 -4.48 17.09
N PRO A 73 3.98 -5.42 17.77
CA PRO A 73 3.94 -6.80 17.31
C PRO A 73 3.13 -6.93 16.01
N ALA A 74 3.62 -7.76 15.11
CA ALA A 74 2.97 -8.06 13.84
C ALA A 74 2.89 -9.56 13.61
N VAL A 75 1.89 -10.01 12.84
CA VAL A 75 1.87 -11.35 12.25
C VAL A 75 2.16 -11.24 10.76
N LEU A 76 2.99 -12.14 10.26
CA LEU A 76 3.23 -12.31 8.82
C LEU A 76 2.37 -13.49 8.32
N ILE A 77 1.49 -13.19 7.37
CA ILE A 77 0.76 -14.21 6.63
C ILE A 77 1.20 -14.23 5.16
N THR A 78 1.11 -15.40 4.54
CA THR A 78 1.44 -15.57 3.13
C THR A 78 0.20 -16.07 2.40
N VAL A 79 -0.16 -15.44 1.30
CA VAL A 79 -1.33 -15.77 0.50
C VAL A 79 -0.96 -16.02 -0.95
N GLN A 80 -1.68 -16.93 -1.58
CA GLN A 80 -1.62 -17.17 -3.02
C GLN A 80 -2.82 -16.46 -3.64
N PRO A 81 -2.60 -15.45 -4.51
CA PRO A 81 -3.68 -14.83 -5.27
C PRO A 81 -4.39 -15.83 -6.19
N ILE A 82 -5.64 -15.61 -6.44
CA ILE A 82 -6.48 -16.43 -7.34
C ILE A 82 -7.10 -15.57 -8.42
N LEU A 83 -7.56 -16.17 -9.51
CA LEU A 83 -8.34 -15.45 -10.51
C LEU A 83 -9.65 -14.95 -9.89
N PHE A 84 -10.02 -13.71 -10.16
CA PHE A 84 -11.29 -13.15 -9.68
C PHE A 84 -12.49 -13.95 -10.15
N SER A 85 -12.45 -14.48 -11.38
CA SER A 85 -13.50 -15.35 -11.94
C SER A 85 -13.74 -16.65 -11.16
N ALA A 86 -12.78 -17.07 -10.33
CA ALA A 86 -12.84 -18.28 -9.50
C ALA A 86 -13.23 -17.98 -8.04
N CYS A 87 -13.58 -16.74 -7.72
CA CYS A 87 -13.81 -16.28 -6.36
C CYS A 87 -15.26 -15.80 -6.20
N PRO A 88 -15.93 -16.12 -5.09
CA PRO A 88 -17.31 -15.67 -4.84
C PRO A 88 -17.41 -14.26 -4.29
N ASP A 89 -16.27 -13.63 -3.96
CA ASP A 89 -16.22 -12.31 -3.34
C ASP A 89 -16.64 -11.21 -4.32
N ASN A 90 -17.00 -10.06 -3.78
CA ASN A 90 -17.39 -8.88 -4.55
C ASN A 90 -16.24 -7.89 -4.69
N TYR A 91 -16.29 -7.12 -5.78
CA TYR A 91 -15.52 -5.91 -5.97
C TYR A 91 -16.43 -4.80 -6.50
N HIS A 92 -16.16 -3.54 -6.15
CA HIS A 92 -17.08 -2.42 -6.39
C HIS A 92 -17.14 -1.92 -7.83
N VAL A 93 -16.20 -2.33 -8.69
CA VAL A 93 -16.23 -2.10 -10.14
C VAL A 93 -16.06 -3.41 -10.90
N ALA A 94 -16.32 -3.38 -12.20
CA ALA A 94 -16.12 -4.55 -13.06
C ALA A 94 -14.63 -4.93 -13.11
N VAL A 95 -14.34 -6.21 -12.85
CA VAL A 95 -13.01 -6.80 -12.92
C VAL A 95 -12.82 -7.46 -14.27
N GLN A 96 -11.66 -7.28 -14.88
CA GLN A 96 -11.36 -7.86 -16.20
C GLN A 96 -11.01 -9.35 -16.08
N GLU A 97 -11.21 -10.06 -17.18
CA GLU A 97 -10.83 -11.48 -17.25
C GLU A 97 -9.30 -11.61 -17.08
N GLY A 98 -8.90 -12.59 -16.26
CA GLY A 98 -7.48 -12.86 -15.97
C GLY A 98 -6.87 -12.08 -14.81
N GLU A 99 -7.55 -11.09 -14.27
CA GLU A 99 -7.05 -10.37 -13.08
C GLU A 99 -7.09 -11.26 -11.83
N GLN A 100 -6.05 -11.13 -11.02
CA GLN A 100 -5.87 -11.91 -9.79
C GLN A 100 -6.15 -11.06 -8.55
N VAL A 101 -6.73 -11.70 -7.54
CA VAL A 101 -7.13 -11.06 -6.29
C VAL A 101 -6.68 -11.83 -5.07
N ILE A 102 -6.54 -11.11 -3.97
CA ILE A 102 -6.48 -11.66 -2.62
C ILE A 102 -7.91 -11.70 -2.11
N ASN A 103 -8.46 -12.91 -2.01
CA ASN A 103 -9.83 -13.11 -1.60
C ASN A 103 -9.96 -13.41 -0.09
N ARG A 104 -11.16 -13.30 0.42
CA ARG A 104 -11.47 -13.51 1.84
C ARG A 104 -11.10 -14.93 2.32
N GLU A 105 -11.42 -15.95 1.55
CA GLU A 105 -11.14 -17.35 1.93
C GLU A 105 -9.64 -17.60 2.15
N SER A 106 -8.77 -17.06 1.27
CA SER A 106 -7.32 -17.16 1.40
C SER A 106 -6.80 -16.52 2.69
N LEU A 107 -7.37 -15.36 3.06
CA LEU A 107 -7.04 -14.69 4.30
C LEU A 107 -7.53 -15.46 5.52
N GLU A 108 -8.77 -15.93 5.53
CA GLU A 108 -9.32 -16.74 6.62
C GLU A 108 -8.47 -17.98 6.90
N LYS A 109 -8.07 -18.69 5.84
CA LYS A 109 -7.15 -19.85 5.97
C LYS A 109 -5.79 -19.47 6.57
N ALA A 110 -5.20 -18.37 6.11
CA ALA A 110 -3.91 -17.91 6.61
C ALA A 110 -3.99 -17.45 8.07
N PHE A 111 -5.14 -16.93 8.49
CA PHE A 111 -5.38 -16.48 9.86
C PHE A 111 -5.70 -17.61 10.85
N GLN A 112 -6.08 -18.81 10.41
CA GLN A 112 -6.45 -19.91 11.31
C GLN A 112 -5.40 -20.22 12.38
N GLN A 113 -4.10 -20.12 12.05
CA GLN A 113 -3.02 -20.33 13.00
C GLN A 113 -2.88 -19.22 14.07
N PHE A 114 -3.57 -18.10 13.89
CA PHE A 114 -3.53 -16.93 14.77
C PHE A 114 -4.89 -16.59 15.39
N GLN A 115 -5.86 -17.51 15.36
CA GLN A 115 -7.25 -17.25 15.78
C GLN A 115 -7.38 -16.74 17.23
N ASP A 116 -6.44 -17.12 18.11
CA ASP A 116 -6.40 -16.71 19.52
C ASP A 116 -5.53 -15.46 19.75
N TYR A 117 -4.99 -14.88 18.67
CA TYR A 117 -4.12 -13.71 18.73
C TYR A 117 -4.75 -12.53 17.99
N ARG A 118 -4.70 -11.34 18.61
CA ARG A 118 -5.15 -10.09 17.99
C ARG A 118 -3.95 -9.18 17.76
N PRO A 119 -3.28 -9.29 16.60
CA PRO A 119 -2.10 -8.48 16.30
C PRO A 119 -2.49 -7.03 16.06
N LEU A 120 -1.65 -6.11 16.51
CA LEU A 120 -1.80 -4.69 16.17
C LEU A 120 -1.52 -4.45 14.68
N SER A 121 -0.58 -5.22 14.12
CA SER A 121 -0.21 -5.15 12.71
C SER A 121 -0.27 -6.49 12.01
N ILE A 122 -0.65 -6.45 10.73
CA ILE A 122 -0.68 -7.60 9.83
C ILE A 122 0.19 -7.29 8.63
N ILE A 123 1.14 -8.20 8.34
CA ILE A 123 1.98 -8.17 7.15
C ILE A 123 1.49 -9.25 6.19
N ILE A 124 1.08 -8.86 4.99
CA ILE A 124 0.60 -9.79 3.96
C ILE A 124 1.63 -9.88 2.86
N ARG A 125 2.17 -11.09 2.68
CA ARG A 125 3.06 -11.44 1.58
C ARG A 125 2.30 -12.24 0.54
N THR A 126 2.37 -11.80 -0.73
CA THR A 126 1.78 -12.52 -1.86
C THR A 126 2.77 -13.48 -2.53
N LEU A 127 2.26 -14.55 -3.13
CA LEU A 127 3.04 -15.47 -3.94
C LEU A 127 2.58 -15.43 -5.41
N PRO A 128 3.50 -15.59 -6.40
CA PRO A 128 4.95 -15.62 -6.23
C PRO A 128 5.51 -14.28 -5.75
N ASN A 129 6.61 -14.29 -4.99
CA ASN A 129 7.27 -13.10 -4.51
C ASN A 129 8.73 -13.04 -4.99
N PRO A 130 8.98 -12.88 -6.30
CA PRO A 130 10.31 -12.82 -6.85
C PRO A 130 11.02 -11.51 -6.50
N ALA A 131 12.36 -11.52 -6.50
CA ALA A 131 13.15 -10.33 -6.15
C ALA A 131 12.92 -9.16 -7.12
N GLU A 132 12.59 -9.45 -8.37
CA GLU A 132 12.29 -8.48 -9.43
C GLU A 132 11.06 -7.63 -9.12
N LYS A 133 10.16 -8.09 -8.25
CA LYS A 133 8.97 -7.34 -7.80
C LYS A 133 9.33 -5.96 -7.25
N GLN A 134 10.53 -5.79 -6.69
CA GLN A 134 11.05 -4.51 -6.21
C GLN A 134 11.25 -3.47 -7.32
N PHE A 135 11.15 -3.87 -8.59
CA PHE A 135 11.41 -3.03 -9.75
C PHE A 135 10.29 -3.09 -10.79
N TYR A 136 9.13 -3.63 -10.43
CA TYR A 136 8.01 -3.80 -11.36
C TYR A 136 7.46 -2.46 -11.85
N HIS A 137 7.21 -2.39 -13.15
CA HIS A 137 6.37 -1.37 -13.76
C HIS A 137 4.95 -1.93 -13.85
N TYR A 138 4.09 -1.47 -12.95
CA TYR A 138 2.75 -2.02 -12.78
C TYR A 138 1.76 -1.66 -13.91
N THR A 139 2.13 -0.76 -14.81
CA THR A 139 1.43 -0.55 -16.09
C THR A 139 1.66 -1.69 -17.07
N GLU A 140 2.78 -2.42 -16.96
CA GLU A 140 3.11 -3.57 -17.78
C GLU A 140 2.74 -4.90 -17.09
N GLN A 141 2.71 -4.90 -15.76
CA GLN A 141 2.47 -6.06 -14.93
C GLN A 141 1.31 -5.76 -13.98
N VAL A 142 0.08 -6.04 -14.46
CA VAL A 142 -1.15 -5.76 -13.70
C VAL A 142 -1.03 -6.29 -12.28
N PRO A 143 -1.11 -5.40 -11.27
CA PRO A 143 -0.93 -5.82 -9.89
C PRO A 143 -2.14 -6.61 -9.38
N VAL A 144 -1.87 -7.50 -8.43
CA VAL A 144 -2.89 -8.13 -7.61
C VAL A 144 -3.50 -7.06 -6.69
N PHE A 145 -4.77 -7.20 -6.37
CA PHE A 145 -5.50 -6.33 -5.44
C PHE A 145 -6.41 -7.16 -4.51
N PHE A 146 -6.99 -6.51 -3.52
CA PHE A 146 -7.91 -7.18 -2.58
C PHE A 146 -9.35 -7.11 -3.07
N THR A 147 -10.15 -8.14 -2.77
CA THR A 147 -11.61 -8.05 -2.90
C THR A 147 -12.19 -7.18 -1.78
N ASN A 148 -13.40 -6.64 -1.96
CA ASN A 148 -14.06 -5.87 -0.90
C ASN A 148 -14.32 -6.72 0.34
N ASP A 149 -14.72 -7.98 0.15
CA ASP A 149 -14.97 -8.93 1.23
C ASP A 149 -13.70 -9.25 2.02
N SER A 150 -12.55 -9.32 1.35
CA SER A 150 -11.26 -9.57 2.00
C SER A 150 -10.79 -8.38 2.86
N ILE A 151 -10.96 -7.15 2.38
CA ILE A 151 -10.65 -5.95 3.18
C ILE A 151 -11.64 -5.78 4.33
N ALA A 152 -12.92 -6.05 4.13
CA ALA A 152 -13.91 -6.06 5.22
C ALA A 152 -13.54 -7.08 6.29
N PHE A 153 -13.07 -8.27 5.91
CA PHE A 153 -12.56 -9.26 6.85
C PHE A 153 -11.39 -8.73 7.66
N LEU A 154 -10.37 -8.16 7.00
CA LEU A 154 -9.20 -7.57 7.67
C LEU A 154 -9.60 -6.43 8.61
N SER A 155 -10.45 -5.53 8.16
CA SER A 155 -10.95 -4.42 8.98
C SER A 155 -11.62 -4.90 10.28
N ASN A 156 -12.35 -6.04 10.22
CA ASN A 156 -13.02 -6.64 11.38
C ASN A 156 -12.08 -7.39 12.33
N GLN A 157 -10.80 -7.65 11.95
CA GLN A 157 -9.84 -8.26 12.86
C GLN A 157 -9.35 -7.28 13.95
N GLY A 158 -9.62 -5.98 13.81
CA GLY A 158 -9.23 -4.96 14.78
C GLY A 158 -7.77 -4.53 14.69
N ASN A 159 -7.03 -4.94 13.65
CA ASN A 159 -5.68 -4.45 13.40
C ASN A 159 -5.68 -2.97 13.01
N GLN A 160 -4.65 -2.27 13.42
CA GLN A 160 -4.45 -0.85 13.10
C GLN A 160 -3.52 -0.67 11.88
N HIS A 161 -2.52 -1.53 11.73
CA HIS A 161 -1.52 -1.38 10.68
C HIS A 161 -1.56 -2.56 9.72
N LEU A 162 -1.82 -2.28 8.45
CA LEU A 162 -1.81 -3.24 7.35
C LEU A 162 -0.58 -2.99 6.48
N VAL A 163 0.31 -3.97 6.39
CA VAL A 163 1.50 -3.92 5.54
C VAL A 163 1.35 -4.92 4.41
N VAL A 164 1.52 -4.46 3.17
CA VAL A 164 1.31 -5.28 1.97
C VAL A 164 2.50 -5.17 1.02
N ASP A 165 2.76 -6.21 0.26
CA ASP A 165 3.82 -6.24 -0.75
C ASP A 165 3.30 -5.99 -2.17
N ILE A 166 2.18 -5.29 -2.29
CA ILE A 166 1.52 -4.89 -3.54
C ILE A 166 1.32 -3.38 -3.55
N PRO A 167 1.20 -2.74 -4.73
CA PRO A 167 1.25 -1.27 -4.82
C PRO A 167 0.00 -0.56 -4.29
N SER A 168 -1.13 -1.24 -4.15
CA SER A 168 -2.39 -0.66 -3.66
C SER A 168 -3.30 -1.74 -3.10
N LEU A 169 -4.20 -1.37 -2.20
CA LEU A 169 -5.31 -2.24 -1.78
C LEU A 169 -6.35 -2.39 -2.88
N ASP A 170 -6.52 -1.35 -3.70
CA ASP A 170 -7.49 -1.29 -4.78
C ASP A 170 -6.88 -1.68 -6.13
N ARG A 171 -7.76 -2.09 -7.04
CA ARG A 171 -7.45 -2.29 -8.44
C ARG A 171 -6.90 -0.99 -9.06
N MET A 172 -5.94 -1.09 -9.96
CA MET A 172 -5.33 0.08 -10.62
C MET A 172 -6.38 0.96 -11.31
N GLU A 173 -7.35 0.34 -11.98
CA GLU A 173 -8.46 1.00 -12.65
C GLU A 173 -9.76 0.74 -11.86
N ASP A 174 -9.99 1.49 -10.82
CA ASP A 174 -11.16 1.37 -9.92
C ASP A 174 -12.14 2.55 -10.03
N ASP A 175 -12.11 3.28 -11.15
CA ASP A 175 -12.89 4.50 -11.40
C ASP A 175 -12.61 5.64 -10.38
N GLY A 176 -11.46 5.57 -9.68
CA GLY A 176 -11.07 6.54 -8.67
C GLY A 176 -11.90 6.47 -7.38
N ILE A 177 -12.57 5.35 -7.14
CA ILE A 177 -13.43 5.14 -5.96
C ILE A 177 -12.61 4.88 -4.70
N LEU A 178 -11.46 4.17 -4.82
CA LEU A 178 -10.63 3.72 -3.70
C LEU A 178 -11.45 2.97 -2.64
N GLY A 179 -12.26 2.03 -3.14
CA GLY A 179 -13.28 1.34 -2.34
C GLY A 179 -12.71 0.55 -1.18
N ASN A 180 -11.60 -0.15 -1.39
CA ASN A 180 -10.94 -0.92 -0.34
C ASN A 180 -10.31 -0.03 0.72
N HIS A 181 -9.70 1.09 0.34
CA HIS A 181 -9.23 2.08 1.29
C HIS A 181 -10.37 2.63 2.14
N ARG A 182 -11.53 2.94 1.51
CA ARG A 182 -12.73 3.39 2.23
C ARG A 182 -13.26 2.35 3.20
N ILE A 183 -13.32 1.09 2.81
CA ILE A 183 -13.72 -0.01 3.69
C ILE A 183 -12.75 -0.13 4.88
N PHE A 184 -11.45 -0.05 4.64
CA PHE A 184 -10.45 -0.21 5.69
C PHE A 184 -10.49 0.95 6.70
N TRP A 185 -10.53 2.19 6.26
CA TRP A 185 -10.58 3.37 7.14
C TRP A 185 -11.99 3.70 7.66
N GLY A 186 -13.04 3.25 6.97
CA GLY A 186 -14.44 3.39 7.38
C GLY A 186 -14.97 2.31 8.31
N ASN A 187 -14.10 1.50 8.93
CA ASN A 187 -14.48 0.38 9.82
C ASN A 187 -15.30 -0.74 9.13
N GLY A 188 -15.01 -0.99 7.86
CA GLY A 188 -15.54 -2.14 7.12
C GLY A 188 -17.00 -2.05 6.68
N LYS A 189 -17.63 -0.89 6.76
CA LYS A 189 -19.09 -0.80 6.65
C LYS A 189 -19.63 -0.32 5.31
N ASP A 190 -18.98 0.58 4.59
CA ASP A 190 -19.57 1.12 3.36
C ASP A 190 -18.55 1.80 2.46
N LEU A 191 -18.72 1.66 1.15
CA LEU A 191 -17.97 2.39 0.12
C LEU A 191 -18.31 3.88 0.06
N LYS A 192 -19.46 4.28 0.59
CA LYS A 192 -19.98 5.65 0.56
C LYS A 192 -20.12 6.28 1.94
N GLY A 193 -19.79 5.52 2.99
CA GLY A 193 -19.85 6.00 4.37
C GLY A 193 -18.84 7.08 4.67
N ASP A 194 -19.13 7.89 5.68
CA ASP A 194 -18.19 8.86 6.19
C ASP A 194 -16.94 8.14 6.72
N LEU A 195 -15.78 8.64 6.29
CA LEU A 195 -14.51 8.17 6.81
C LEU A 195 -14.30 8.69 8.22
N ASP A 196 -13.79 7.83 9.10
CA ASP A 196 -13.42 8.26 10.43
C ASP A 196 -12.11 9.07 10.36
N SER A 197 -12.24 10.41 10.45
CA SER A 197 -11.09 11.32 10.43
C SER A 197 -10.13 11.12 11.61
N ASN A 198 -10.58 10.42 12.66
CA ASN A 198 -9.73 10.05 13.80
C ASN A 198 -9.21 8.62 13.72
N SER A 199 -9.31 8.00 12.56
CA SER A 199 -8.78 6.65 12.36
C SER A 199 -7.27 6.60 12.56
N HIS A 200 -6.79 5.78 13.49
CA HIS A 200 -5.36 5.49 13.69
C HIS A 200 -4.85 4.36 12.78
N ARG A 201 -5.61 3.98 11.79
CA ARG A 201 -5.24 2.91 10.86
C ARG A 201 -4.29 3.41 9.78
N THR A 202 -3.30 2.59 9.47
CA THR A 202 -2.35 2.85 8.38
C THR A 202 -2.26 1.69 7.41
N VAL A 203 -1.92 2.00 6.16
CA VAL A 203 -1.53 1.05 5.12
C VAL A 203 -0.08 1.34 4.72
N THR A 204 0.73 0.29 4.55
CA THR A 204 2.14 0.40 4.12
C THR A 204 2.41 -0.60 3.02
#